data_0b570bb466dee759301ca0fe1282bbcc
#
_entry.id   0b570bb466dee759301ca0fe1282bbcc
#
_cell.length_a   1.000
_cell.length_b   1.000
_cell.length_c   1.000
_cell.angle_alpha   90.00
_cell.angle_beta   90.00
_cell.angle_gamma   90.00
#
_symmetry.space_group_name_H-M   'P 1'
#
loop_
_entity.id
_entity.type
_entity.pdbx_description
1 polymer ?
#
loop_
_entity_poly.entity_id
_entity_poly.type
_entity_poly.pdbx_seq_one_letter_code
_entity_poly.pdbx_strand_id
1 'polypeptide(L)'
;MCIRDRKNINDNIYVSLTDHINFAIERVEMGVPFQNPFLWEIKKFYYQEYLIGKVAIGMIEKELKVTLPQDEAAFIALHIVNAELDLDMTEMVSMTKLVNDILKIVDKHFGEQIDKESVFYERFITHLKFFAQRVYIGKEVKSDDTEFQEIIRNKYHECIECVDEIKDYVKKTCNHDITDEELMYLTVHIKRVTTR
;
A
#
# COMPACT_ATOMS: atom_id res chain seq x y z
N MET A 1 -15.42 -1.29 23.63
CA MET A 1 -14.13 -1.84 24.08
C MET A 1 -13.04 -1.14 23.28
N CYS A 2 -12.38 -0.15 23.88
CA CYS A 2 -11.33 0.61 23.18
C CYS A 2 -10.06 -0.20 23.17
N ILE A 3 -9.77 -0.86 22.07
CA ILE A 3 -8.42 -1.35 21.79
C ILE A 3 -7.63 -0.11 21.37
N ARG A 4 -6.87 0.43 22.31
CA ARG A 4 -5.81 1.38 22.01
C ARG A 4 -4.65 0.59 21.39
N ASP A 5 -4.75 0.31 20.12
CA ASP A 5 -3.55 0.07 19.33
C ASP A 5 -2.82 1.42 19.26
N ARG A 6 -1.86 1.62 20.16
CA ARG A 6 -0.89 2.69 20.05
C ARG A 6 0.02 2.30 18.90
N LYS A 7 -0.33 2.74 17.70
CA LYS A 7 0.60 2.71 16.58
C LYS A 7 1.84 3.48 16.99
N ASN A 8 3.00 2.89 16.87
CA ASN A 8 4.27 3.59 17.09
C ASN A 8 4.45 4.54 15.90
N ILE A 9 4.23 5.81 16.12
CA ILE A 9 4.39 6.86 15.10
C ILE A 9 5.70 7.56 15.37
N ASN A 10 6.56 7.66 14.35
CA ASN A 10 7.81 8.40 14.43
C ASN A 10 7.54 9.91 14.63
N ASP A 11 8.23 10.53 15.57
CA ASP A 11 8.04 11.94 15.92
C ASP A 11 8.34 12.92 14.77
N ASN A 12 9.06 12.49 13.74
CA ASN A 12 9.28 13.28 12.52
C ASN A 12 7.97 13.71 11.84
N ILE A 13 6.84 13.04 12.13
CA ILE A 13 5.53 13.41 11.62
C ILE A 13 5.16 14.85 12.00
N TYR A 14 5.52 15.31 13.18
CA TYR A 14 5.20 16.67 13.62
C TYR A 14 5.78 17.73 12.68
N VAL A 15 7.00 17.52 12.22
CA VAL A 15 7.67 18.44 11.28
C VAL A 15 7.11 18.26 9.87
N SER A 16 7.15 17.04 9.34
CA SER A 16 6.79 16.75 7.95
C SER A 16 5.31 17.05 7.64
N LEU A 17 4.41 16.75 8.59
CA LEU A 17 2.98 17.02 8.42
C LEU A 17 2.67 18.52 8.57
N THR A 18 3.35 19.22 9.49
CA THR A 18 3.17 20.67 9.66
C THR A 18 3.62 21.41 8.41
N ASP A 19 4.77 21.07 7.86
CA ASP A 19 5.26 21.66 6.61
C ASP A 19 4.29 21.40 5.46
N HIS A 20 3.81 20.14 5.34
CA HIS A 20 2.84 19.81 4.31
C HIS A 20 1.54 20.63 4.43
N ILE A 21 0.98 20.75 5.64
CA ILE A 21 -0.25 21.53 5.88
C ILE A 21 -0.02 23.01 5.52
N ASN A 22 1.10 23.59 5.91
CA ASN A 22 1.43 24.97 5.54
C ASN A 22 1.48 25.16 4.01
N PHE A 23 2.17 24.28 3.29
CA PHE A 23 2.21 24.31 1.82
C PHE A 23 0.83 24.08 1.19
N ALA A 24 0.00 23.24 1.78
CA ALA A 24 -1.36 23.01 1.29
C ALA A 24 -2.22 24.27 1.43
N ILE A 25 -2.14 24.96 2.55
CA ILE A 25 -2.84 26.23 2.79
C ILE A 25 -2.37 27.30 1.79
N GLU A 26 -1.05 27.50 1.64
CA GLU A 26 -0.49 28.44 0.69
C GLU A 26 -0.95 28.18 -0.75
N ARG A 27 -0.97 26.90 -1.18
CA ARG A 27 -1.46 26.53 -2.52
C ARG A 27 -2.93 26.89 -2.73
N VAL A 28 -3.77 26.66 -1.72
CA VAL A 28 -5.19 26.99 -1.79
C VAL A 28 -5.38 28.50 -1.86
N GLU A 29 -4.65 29.30 -1.07
CA GLU A 29 -4.68 30.77 -1.10
C GLU A 29 -4.20 31.33 -2.44
N MET A 30 -3.23 30.68 -3.08
CA MET A 30 -2.76 31.02 -4.43
C MET A 30 -3.69 30.56 -5.56
N GLY A 31 -4.76 29.79 -5.24
CA GLY A 31 -5.68 29.24 -6.23
C GLY A 31 -5.09 28.12 -7.08
N VAL A 32 -4.05 27.43 -6.62
CA VAL A 32 -3.36 26.33 -7.30
C VAL A 32 -3.60 25.00 -6.54
N PRO A 33 -4.79 24.40 -6.64
CA PRO A 33 -5.05 23.13 -5.98
C PRO A 33 -4.20 22.02 -6.61
N PHE A 34 -3.64 21.17 -5.77
CA PHE A 34 -2.88 20.01 -6.19
C PHE A 34 -3.76 18.75 -6.11
N GLN A 35 -3.79 17.96 -7.18
CA GLN A 35 -4.49 16.69 -7.21
C GLN A 35 -3.54 15.56 -6.79
N ASN A 36 -4.00 14.68 -5.92
CA ASN A 36 -3.25 13.49 -5.54
C ASN A 36 -3.47 12.37 -6.58
N PRO A 37 -2.44 12.01 -7.37
CA PRO A 37 -2.59 11.00 -8.41
C PRO A 37 -2.89 9.60 -7.86
N PHE A 38 -2.70 9.38 -6.55
CA PHE A 38 -2.94 8.10 -5.86
C PHE A 38 -4.13 8.16 -4.90
N LEU A 39 -5.03 9.14 -5.05
CA LEU A 39 -6.17 9.31 -4.15
C LEU A 39 -7.02 8.04 -4.03
N TRP A 40 -7.25 7.35 -5.15
CA TRP A 40 -8.04 6.13 -5.16
C TRP A 40 -7.31 4.98 -4.44
N GLU A 41 -6.04 4.77 -4.74
CA GLU A 41 -5.19 3.76 -4.11
C GLU A 41 -5.06 3.98 -2.60
N ILE A 42 -4.88 5.23 -2.18
CA ILE A 42 -4.78 5.60 -0.77
C ILE A 42 -6.10 5.32 -0.05
N LYS A 43 -7.24 5.70 -0.64
CA LYS A 43 -8.56 5.37 -0.09
C LYS A 43 -8.78 3.86 0.04
N LYS A 44 -8.26 3.08 -0.90
CA LYS A 44 -8.41 1.63 -0.91
C LYS A 44 -7.45 0.94 0.06
N PHE A 45 -6.18 1.37 0.10
CA PHE A 45 -5.13 0.66 0.83
C PHE A 45 -4.95 1.17 2.26
N TYR A 46 -5.22 2.45 2.51
CA TYR A 46 -4.99 3.15 3.77
C TYR A 46 -6.26 3.86 4.25
N TYR A 47 -7.37 3.14 4.22
CA TYR A 47 -8.69 3.71 4.50
C TYR A 47 -8.79 4.34 5.88
N GLN A 48 -8.24 3.71 6.91
CA GLN A 48 -8.29 4.21 8.29
C GLN A 48 -7.51 5.53 8.41
N GLU A 49 -6.31 5.57 7.84
CA GLU A 49 -5.45 6.75 7.82
C GLU A 49 -6.10 7.88 6.99
N TYR A 50 -6.77 7.52 5.88
CA TYR A 50 -7.55 8.47 5.08
C TYR A 50 -8.72 9.08 5.88
N LEU A 51 -9.42 8.29 6.71
CA LEU A 51 -10.47 8.82 7.59
C LEU A 51 -9.89 9.79 8.62
N ILE A 52 -8.71 9.51 9.18
CA ILE A 52 -8.00 10.44 10.07
C ILE A 52 -7.66 11.72 9.31
N GLY A 53 -7.15 11.63 8.09
CA GLY A 53 -6.89 12.78 7.21
C GLY A 53 -8.14 13.63 6.96
N LYS A 54 -9.29 13.00 6.74
CA LYS A 54 -10.58 13.72 6.61
C LYS A 54 -10.96 14.50 7.87
N VAL A 55 -10.75 13.91 9.03
CA VAL A 55 -10.98 14.60 10.30
C VAL A 55 -10.03 15.77 10.45
N ALA A 56 -8.75 15.59 10.10
CA ALA A 56 -7.73 16.64 10.18
C ALA A 56 -8.05 17.84 9.29
N ILE A 57 -8.46 17.65 8.02
CA ILE A 57 -8.86 18.77 7.16
C ILE A 57 -10.09 19.50 7.71
N GLY A 58 -11.05 18.78 8.31
CA GLY A 58 -12.20 19.41 8.98
C GLY A 58 -11.80 20.24 10.22
N MET A 59 -10.78 19.82 10.96
CA MET A 59 -10.22 20.61 12.07
C MET A 59 -9.52 21.87 11.56
N ILE A 60 -8.73 21.76 10.49
CA ILE A 60 -8.05 22.90 9.84
C ILE A 60 -9.08 23.92 9.36
N GLU A 61 -10.13 23.47 8.67
CA GLU A 61 -11.20 24.35 8.20
C GLU A 61 -11.87 25.11 9.35
N LYS A 62 -12.15 24.41 10.43
CA LYS A 62 -12.78 25.00 11.63
C LYS A 62 -11.90 26.05 12.29
N GLU A 63 -10.61 25.76 12.50
CA GLU A 63 -9.68 26.60 13.27
C GLU A 63 -9.08 27.73 12.41
N LEU A 64 -8.67 27.42 11.16
CA LEU A 64 -7.95 28.35 10.29
C LEU A 64 -8.86 29.01 9.22
N LYS A 65 -10.13 28.59 9.10
CA LYS A 65 -11.09 29.09 8.09
C LYS A 65 -10.63 28.89 6.65
N VAL A 66 -9.81 27.88 6.40
CA VAL A 66 -9.31 27.49 5.07
C VAL A 66 -9.91 26.13 4.70
N THR A 67 -10.61 26.06 3.57
CA THR A 67 -11.18 24.81 3.06
C THR A 67 -10.16 24.10 2.20
N LEU A 68 -9.61 22.98 2.69
CA LEU A 68 -8.67 22.15 1.96
C LEU A 68 -9.40 21.12 1.07
N PRO A 69 -8.86 20.83 -0.15
CA PRO A 69 -9.38 19.78 -1.01
C PRO A 69 -9.33 18.38 -0.33
N GLN A 70 -10.20 17.45 -0.77
CA GLN A 70 -10.18 16.08 -0.25
C GLN A 70 -8.88 15.32 -0.54
N ASP A 71 -8.15 15.74 -1.57
CA ASP A 71 -6.83 15.19 -1.90
C ASP A 71 -5.84 15.39 -0.75
N GLU A 72 -5.95 16.47 0.02
CA GLU A 72 -5.09 16.72 1.17
C GLU A 72 -5.32 15.69 2.30
N ALA A 73 -6.53 15.14 2.44
CA ALA A 73 -6.76 14.03 3.36
C ALA A 73 -5.96 12.78 2.99
N ALA A 74 -5.75 12.53 1.71
CA ALA A 74 -4.92 11.43 1.25
C ALA A 74 -3.42 11.68 1.48
N PHE A 75 -2.94 12.90 1.31
CA PHE A 75 -1.56 13.26 1.68
C PHE A 75 -1.32 13.12 3.18
N ILE A 76 -2.25 13.60 4.01
CA ILE A 76 -2.18 13.43 5.47
C ILE A 76 -2.13 11.93 5.82
N ALA A 77 -2.96 11.10 5.17
CA ALA A 77 -2.91 9.65 5.34
C ALA A 77 -1.53 9.06 5.03
N LEU A 78 -0.90 9.48 3.93
CA LEU A 78 0.46 9.03 3.59
C LEU A 78 1.49 9.46 4.63
N HIS A 79 1.40 10.68 5.18
CA HIS A 79 2.29 11.11 6.27
C HIS A 79 2.14 10.25 7.52
N ILE A 80 0.90 9.82 7.85
CA ILE A 80 0.66 8.92 8.98
C ILE A 80 1.30 7.56 8.71
N VAL A 81 1.03 6.95 7.56
CA VAL A 81 1.61 5.63 7.19
C VAL A 81 3.12 5.68 7.12
N ASN A 82 3.68 6.78 6.57
CA ASN A 82 5.12 7.02 6.54
C ASN A 82 5.74 6.99 7.95
N ALA A 83 5.12 7.71 8.88
CA ALA A 83 5.57 7.75 10.26
C ALA A 83 5.39 6.42 11.01
N GLU A 84 4.45 5.56 10.59
CA GLU A 84 4.26 4.21 11.12
C GLU A 84 5.32 3.23 10.60
N LEU A 85 5.73 3.38 9.34
CA LEU A 85 6.63 2.45 8.65
C LEU A 85 8.08 2.89 8.65
N ASP A 86 8.37 4.11 9.13
CA ASP A 86 9.70 4.75 9.12
C ASP A 86 10.31 4.81 7.70
N LEU A 87 9.47 5.17 6.71
CA LEU A 87 9.85 5.34 5.31
C LEU A 87 9.84 6.83 4.93
N ASP A 88 10.45 7.19 3.80
CA ASP A 88 10.26 8.53 3.26
C ASP A 88 9.02 8.61 2.34
N MET A 89 8.59 9.85 1.98
CA MET A 89 7.39 10.04 1.17
C MET A 89 7.54 9.46 -0.24
N THR A 90 8.75 9.45 -0.80
CA THR A 90 9.04 8.91 -2.13
C THR A 90 8.92 7.38 -2.12
N GLU A 91 9.42 6.75 -1.06
CA GLU A 91 9.31 5.31 -0.84
C GLU A 91 7.84 4.92 -0.66
N MET A 92 7.05 5.70 0.10
CA MET A 92 5.62 5.46 0.30
C MET A 92 4.82 5.52 -1.01
N VAL A 93 5.08 6.52 -1.85
CA VAL A 93 4.45 6.64 -3.17
C VAL A 93 4.85 5.46 -4.06
N SER A 94 6.12 5.10 -4.06
CA SER A 94 6.66 3.99 -4.84
C SER A 94 6.09 2.65 -4.38
N MET A 95 5.98 2.44 -3.07
CA MET A 95 5.36 1.25 -2.46
C MET A 95 3.87 1.13 -2.84
N THR A 96 3.13 2.24 -2.76
CA THR A 96 1.70 2.28 -3.15
C THR A 96 1.53 1.94 -4.62
N LYS A 97 2.41 2.48 -5.48
CA LYS A 97 2.43 2.16 -6.92
C LYS A 97 2.74 0.68 -7.15
N LEU A 98 3.74 0.12 -6.49
CA LEU A 98 4.10 -1.29 -6.61
C LEU A 98 2.92 -2.21 -6.27
N VAL A 99 2.23 -1.96 -5.15
CA VAL A 99 1.02 -2.71 -4.76
C VAL A 99 -0.04 -2.64 -5.86
N ASN A 100 -0.31 -1.44 -6.37
CA ASN A 100 -1.32 -1.24 -7.41
C ASN A 100 -0.96 -1.95 -8.73
N ASP A 101 0.31 -1.91 -9.13
CA ASP A 101 0.76 -2.54 -10.36
C ASP A 101 0.75 -4.07 -10.26
N ILE A 102 1.09 -4.65 -9.10
CA ILE A 102 0.91 -6.09 -8.85
C ILE A 102 -0.58 -6.47 -8.92
N LEU A 103 -1.48 -5.66 -8.33
CA LEU A 103 -2.92 -5.92 -8.43
C LEU A 103 -3.43 -5.88 -9.88
N LYS A 104 -2.89 -4.99 -10.73
CA LYS A 104 -3.21 -4.97 -12.17
C LYS A 104 -2.72 -6.23 -12.88
N ILE A 105 -1.53 -6.75 -12.54
CA ILE A 105 -1.03 -8.02 -13.09
C ILE A 105 -1.99 -9.15 -12.71
N VAL A 106 -2.36 -9.25 -11.43
CA VAL A 106 -3.30 -10.27 -10.95
C VAL A 106 -4.68 -10.13 -11.60
N ASP A 107 -5.17 -8.91 -11.75
CA ASP A 107 -6.47 -8.62 -12.40
C ASP A 107 -6.44 -8.98 -13.90
N LYS A 108 -5.31 -8.79 -14.59
CA LYS A 108 -5.09 -9.21 -15.98
C LYS A 108 -5.22 -10.72 -16.16
N HIS A 109 -4.69 -11.50 -15.24
CA HIS A 109 -4.72 -12.97 -15.31
C HIS A 109 -6.06 -13.57 -14.86
N PHE A 110 -6.70 -12.97 -13.85
CA PHE A 110 -7.83 -13.62 -13.15
C PHE A 110 -9.10 -12.76 -13.05
N GLY A 111 -9.06 -11.51 -13.39
CA GLY A 111 -10.12 -10.49 -13.40
C GLY A 111 -11.47 -10.88 -12.79
N GLU A 112 -12.32 -11.53 -13.59
CA GLU A 112 -13.68 -11.91 -13.18
C GLU A 112 -13.74 -13.01 -12.09
N GLN A 113 -12.63 -13.71 -11.84
CA GLN A 113 -12.56 -14.73 -10.78
C GLN A 113 -12.30 -14.12 -9.40
N ILE A 114 -11.90 -12.82 -9.35
CA ILE A 114 -11.53 -12.15 -8.11
C ILE A 114 -12.76 -11.51 -7.48
N ASP A 115 -13.11 -11.96 -6.28
CA ASP A 115 -14.08 -11.29 -5.43
C ASP A 115 -13.38 -10.19 -4.62
N LYS A 116 -13.49 -8.94 -5.12
CA LYS A 116 -12.86 -7.75 -4.52
C LYS A 116 -13.50 -7.32 -3.19
N GLU A 117 -14.66 -7.85 -2.84
CA GLU A 117 -15.35 -7.58 -1.56
C GLU A 117 -15.07 -8.67 -0.52
N SER A 118 -14.31 -9.72 -0.88
CA SER A 118 -14.01 -10.82 0.01
C SER A 118 -12.95 -10.48 1.06
N VAL A 119 -13.05 -11.10 2.24
CA VAL A 119 -12.01 -11.04 3.28
C VAL A 119 -10.66 -11.55 2.78
N PHE A 120 -10.66 -12.47 1.81
CA PHE A 120 -9.42 -12.97 1.20
C PHE A 120 -8.72 -11.89 0.38
N TYR A 121 -9.49 -11.04 -0.32
CA TYR A 121 -8.93 -9.92 -1.07
C TYR A 121 -8.34 -8.84 -0.15
N GLU A 122 -9.01 -8.50 0.95
CA GLU A 122 -8.47 -7.58 1.96
C GLU A 122 -7.17 -8.10 2.58
N ARG A 123 -7.11 -9.41 2.88
CA ARG A 123 -5.89 -10.06 3.37
C ARG A 123 -4.78 -10.02 2.32
N PHE A 124 -5.11 -10.28 1.07
CA PHE A 124 -4.14 -10.21 -0.03
C PHE A 124 -3.53 -8.81 -0.15
N ILE A 125 -4.34 -7.75 -0.14
CA ILE A 125 -3.85 -6.36 -0.12
C ILE A 125 -2.92 -6.13 1.08
N THR A 126 -3.29 -6.60 2.27
CA THR A 126 -2.47 -6.46 3.47
C THR A 126 -1.11 -7.13 3.29
N HIS A 127 -1.08 -8.35 2.76
CA HIS A 127 0.18 -9.06 2.48
C HIS A 127 1.00 -8.38 1.39
N LEU A 128 0.37 -7.84 0.34
CA LEU A 128 1.07 -7.05 -0.68
C LEU A 128 1.72 -5.79 -0.12
N LYS A 129 1.09 -5.12 0.84
CA LYS A 129 1.72 -3.96 1.52
C LYS A 129 2.98 -4.36 2.28
N PHE A 130 2.93 -5.46 3.05
CA PHE A 130 4.12 -5.97 3.75
C PHE A 130 5.19 -6.47 2.78
N PHE A 131 4.81 -7.09 1.68
CA PHE A 131 5.72 -7.47 0.62
C PHE A 131 6.41 -6.24 0.01
N ALA A 132 5.64 -5.24 -0.41
CA ALA A 132 6.17 -4.00 -0.97
C ALA A 132 7.09 -3.26 0.03
N GLN A 133 6.74 -3.24 1.31
CA GLN A 133 7.59 -2.68 2.36
C GLN A 133 8.95 -3.40 2.41
N ARG A 134 8.97 -4.74 2.38
CA ARG A 134 10.23 -5.51 2.39
C ARG A 134 11.09 -5.24 1.16
N VAL A 135 10.46 -5.13 -0.03
CA VAL A 135 11.17 -4.80 -1.27
C VAL A 135 11.93 -3.47 -1.14
N TYR A 136 11.32 -2.44 -0.52
CA TYR A 136 11.96 -1.12 -0.38
C TYR A 136 12.94 -1.06 0.80
N ILE A 137 12.68 -1.76 1.91
CA ILE A 137 13.59 -1.81 3.07
C ILE A 137 14.77 -2.77 2.82
N GLY A 138 14.70 -3.61 1.79
CA GLY A 138 15.74 -4.59 1.47
C GLY A 138 15.80 -5.77 2.45
N LYS A 139 14.67 -6.10 3.12
CA LYS A 139 14.58 -7.27 3.99
C LYS A 139 14.09 -8.48 3.19
N GLU A 140 14.92 -9.52 3.16
CA GLU A 140 14.55 -10.80 2.56
C GLU A 140 13.93 -11.73 3.60
N VAL A 141 12.87 -12.45 3.20
CA VAL A 141 12.35 -13.60 3.95
C VAL A 141 13.00 -14.84 3.34
N LYS A 142 13.71 -15.61 4.16
CA LYS A 142 14.35 -16.86 3.74
C LYS A 142 13.77 -18.02 4.53
N SER A 143 13.40 -19.06 3.83
CA SER A 143 13.06 -20.36 4.38
C SER A 143 13.81 -21.44 3.60
N ASP A 144 14.24 -22.45 4.30
CA ASP A 144 14.94 -23.61 3.70
C ASP A 144 13.94 -24.74 3.35
N ASP A 145 12.62 -24.51 3.44
CA ASP A 145 11.59 -25.52 3.17
C ASP A 145 11.27 -25.63 1.67
N THR A 146 12.24 -26.18 0.94
CA THR A 146 12.13 -26.39 -0.51
C THR A 146 11.03 -27.38 -0.89
N GLU A 147 10.77 -28.39 -0.04
CA GLU A 147 9.73 -29.40 -0.28
C GLU A 147 8.32 -28.77 -0.29
N PHE A 148 8.05 -27.88 0.67
CA PHE A 148 6.78 -27.17 0.73
C PHE A 148 6.59 -26.21 -0.45
N GLN A 149 7.65 -25.53 -0.88
CA GLN A 149 7.63 -24.66 -2.05
C GLN A 149 7.29 -25.42 -3.33
N GLU A 150 7.88 -26.61 -3.54
CA GLU A 150 7.57 -27.48 -4.69
C GLU A 150 6.13 -27.99 -4.66
N ILE A 151 5.61 -28.39 -3.50
CA ILE A 151 4.21 -28.80 -3.34
C ILE A 151 3.25 -27.68 -3.76
N ILE A 152 3.48 -26.46 -3.30
CA ILE A 152 2.62 -25.32 -3.63
C ILE A 152 2.70 -25.00 -5.12
N ARG A 153 3.90 -24.99 -5.72
CA ARG A 153 4.11 -24.75 -7.14
C ARG A 153 3.38 -25.76 -8.01
N ASN A 154 3.50 -27.04 -7.68
CA ASN A 154 2.84 -28.12 -8.40
C ASN A 154 1.31 -28.08 -8.24
N LYS A 155 0.83 -27.76 -7.04
CA LYS A 155 -0.60 -27.74 -6.73
C LYS A 155 -1.34 -26.58 -7.37
N TYR A 156 -0.70 -25.41 -7.49
CA TYR A 156 -1.30 -24.17 -7.96
C TYR A 156 -0.64 -23.66 -9.24
N HIS A 157 -0.38 -24.60 -10.17
CA HIS A 157 0.29 -24.31 -11.44
C HIS A 157 -0.39 -23.20 -12.25
N GLU A 158 -1.71 -23.04 -12.12
CA GLU A 158 -2.48 -21.98 -12.78
C GLU A 158 -2.10 -20.56 -12.33
N CYS A 159 -1.44 -20.42 -11.17
CA CYS A 159 -0.98 -19.12 -10.68
C CYS A 159 0.47 -18.79 -11.11
N ILE A 160 1.21 -19.77 -11.66
CA ILE A 160 2.65 -19.65 -11.92
C ILE A 160 2.94 -18.51 -12.92
N GLU A 161 2.23 -18.45 -14.04
CA GLU A 161 2.45 -17.39 -15.05
C GLU A 161 2.25 -15.99 -14.46
N CYS A 162 1.23 -15.83 -13.61
CA CYS A 162 0.99 -14.56 -12.93
C CYS A 162 2.11 -14.21 -11.94
N VAL A 163 2.57 -15.19 -11.16
CA VAL A 163 3.62 -15.01 -10.16
C VAL A 163 4.97 -14.73 -10.82
N ASP A 164 5.28 -15.41 -11.93
CA ASP A 164 6.49 -15.16 -12.72
C ASP A 164 6.45 -13.75 -13.36
N GLU A 165 5.30 -13.28 -13.88
CA GLU A 165 5.15 -11.90 -14.37
C GLU A 165 5.37 -10.87 -13.25
N ILE A 166 4.87 -11.15 -12.02
CA ILE A 166 5.13 -10.29 -10.85
C ILE A 166 6.63 -10.27 -10.52
N LYS A 167 7.29 -11.42 -10.52
CA LYS A 167 8.74 -11.54 -10.27
C LYS A 167 9.55 -10.69 -11.25
N ASP A 168 9.27 -10.82 -12.54
CA ASP A 168 9.95 -10.07 -13.58
C ASP A 168 9.69 -8.56 -13.46
N TYR A 169 8.45 -8.18 -13.15
CA TYR A 169 8.08 -6.80 -12.93
C TYR A 169 8.85 -6.18 -11.76
N VAL A 170 8.90 -6.84 -10.60
CA VAL A 170 9.60 -6.36 -9.41
C VAL A 170 11.10 -6.27 -9.67
N LYS A 171 11.69 -7.29 -10.33
CA LYS A 171 13.11 -7.25 -10.71
C LYS A 171 13.43 -6.06 -11.60
N LYS A 172 12.60 -5.82 -12.61
CA LYS A 172 12.79 -4.72 -13.58
C LYS A 172 12.57 -3.34 -12.95
N THR A 173 11.59 -3.20 -12.08
CA THR A 173 11.14 -1.88 -11.57
C THR A 173 11.86 -1.48 -10.29
N CYS A 174 12.09 -2.43 -9.39
CA CYS A 174 12.69 -2.19 -8.07
C CYS A 174 14.14 -2.71 -7.96
N ASN A 175 14.66 -3.40 -9.00
CA ASN A 175 15.95 -4.10 -8.99
C ASN A 175 16.09 -5.07 -7.78
N HIS A 176 14.96 -5.66 -7.35
CA HIS A 176 14.88 -6.57 -6.22
C HIS A 176 14.57 -7.99 -6.70
N ASP A 177 15.30 -8.98 -6.18
CA ASP A 177 15.03 -10.39 -6.45
C ASP A 177 14.05 -10.92 -5.40
N ILE A 178 12.90 -11.43 -5.86
CA ILE A 178 11.91 -12.06 -4.98
C ILE A 178 12.40 -13.46 -4.62
N THR A 179 12.39 -13.80 -3.33
CA THR A 179 12.75 -15.14 -2.85
C THR A 179 11.69 -16.18 -3.20
N ASP A 180 12.08 -17.47 -3.25
CA ASP A 180 11.14 -18.57 -3.52
C ASP A 180 10.04 -18.63 -2.44
N GLU A 181 10.35 -18.28 -1.21
CA GLU A 181 9.36 -18.20 -0.13
C GLU A 181 8.32 -17.08 -0.41
N GLU A 182 8.74 -15.91 -0.83
CA GLU A 182 7.83 -14.82 -1.18
C GLU A 182 6.97 -15.17 -2.40
N LEU A 183 7.55 -15.86 -3.40
CA LEU A 183 6.80 -16.37 -4.56
C LEU A 183 5.73 -17.38 -4.11
N MET A 184 6.08 -18.29 -3.20
CA MET A 184 5.14 -19.24 -2.61
C MET A 184 3.98 -18.51 -1.88
N TYR A 185 4.28 -17.53 -1.04
CA TYR A 185 3.24 -16.73 -0.36
C TYR A 185 2.34 -16.01 -1.35
N LEU A 186 2.89 -15.36 -2.37
CA LEU A 186 2.10 -14.73 -3.44
C LEU A 186 1.19 -15.74 -4.12
N THR A 187 1.71 -16.93 -4.48
CA THR A 187 0.94 -18.01 -5.11
C THR A 187 -0.26 -18.42 -4.27
N VAL A 188 -0.07 -18.65 -2.96
CA VAL A 188 -1.15 -19.05 -2.04
C VAL A 188 -2.20 -17.95 -1.91
N HIS A 189 -1.79 -16.68 -1.82
CA HIS A 189 -2.73 -15.57 -1.69
C HIS A 189 -3.50 -15.32 -2.98
N ILE A 190 -2.85 -15.37 -4.15
CA ILE A 190 -3.50 -15.26 -5.46
C ILE A 190 -4.52 -16.39 -5.60
N LYS A 191 -4.14 -17.63 -5.29
CA LYS A 191 -5.08 -18.76 -5.36
C LYS A 191 -6.30 -18.56 -4.47
N ARG A 192 -6.14 -18.04 -3.26
CA ARG A 192 -7.26 -17.81 -2.33
C ARG A 192 -8.24 -16.75 -2.82
N VAL A 193 -7.78 -15.72 -3.51
CA VAL A 193 -8.65 -14.65 -4.03
C VAL A 193 -9.33 -15.03 -5.35
N THR A 194 -8.82 -16.07 -6.03
CA THR A 194 -9.37 -16.58 -7.30
C THR A 194 -10.22 -17.83 -7.11
N THR A 195 -10.35 -18.35 -5.89
CA THR A 195 -11.21 -19.49 -5.59
C THR A 195 -12.54 -18.99 -5.02
N ARG A 196 -13.61 -19.24 -5.76
CA ARG A 196 -15.00 -19.02 -5.29
C ARG A 196 -15.42 -20.15 -4.35
#